data_2d8348afe9bf5ae3b0f14f27fc00f09b
#
_entry.id   2d8348afe9bf5ae3b0f14f27fc00f09b
#
_cell.length_a   1.000
_cell.length_b   1.000
_cell.length_c   1.000
_cell.angle_alpha   90.00
_cell.angle_beta   90.00
_cell.angle_gamma   90.00
#
_symmetry.space_group_name_H-M   'P 1'
#
loop_
_entity.id
_entity.type
_entity.pdbx_description
1 polymer ?
#
loop_
_entity_poly.entity_id
_entity_poly.type
_entity_poly.pdbx_seq_one_letter_code
_entity_poly.pdbx_strand_id
1 'polypeptide(L)'
;MQTTEYLFLFPGSDVQLRHRHIQERGRVIAFTVQLELWRRGAWQPIARYDTAHGFAHRDLLHADGRVEKTPLGLADWSQALGLALDDLKANWPWYRERFLKEAKRDD
;
A
#
# COMPACT_ATOMS: atom_id res chain seq x y z
N MET A 1 -2.20 -15.41 -18.22
CA MET A 1 -1.89 -14.32 -17.28
C MET A 1 -3.11 -13.46 -17.07
N GLN A 2 -3.48 -13.20 -15.83
CA GLN A 2 -4.63 -12.35 -15.49
C GLN A 2 -4.17 -11.18 -14.64
N THR A 3 -4.67 -9.98 -14.96
CA THR A 3 -4.40 -8.78 -14.20
C THR A 3 -5.68 -8.30 -13.53
N THR A 4 -5.62 -8.02 -12.24
CA THR A 4 -6.71 -7.42 -11.47
C THR A 4 -6.29 -6.04 -11.02
N GLU A 5 -7.15 -5.03 -11.29
CA GLU A 5 -6.91 -3.64 -10.87
C GLU A 5 -8.21 -3.04 -10.37
N TYR A 6 -8.15 -2.36 -9.22
CA TYR A 6 -9.29 -1.58 -8.73
C TYR A 6 -8.84 -0.51 -7.74
N LEU A 7 -9.77 0.43 -7.50
CA LEU A 7 -9.66 1.43 -6.46
C LEU A 7 -10.78 1.20 -5.45
N PHE A 8 -10.46 1.29 -4.18
CA PHE A 8 -11.45 1.18 -3.11
C PHE A 8 -11.34 2.40 -2.20
N LEU A 9 -12.39 3.22 -2.18
CA LEU A 9 -12.48 4.35 -1.26
C LEU A 9 -13.08 3.87 0.06
N PHE A 10 -12.35 4.05 1.16
CA PHE A 10 -12.89 3.71 2.47
C PHE A 10 -14.07 4.66 2.77
N PRO A 11 -15.26 4.12 3.08
CA PRO A 11 -16.48 4.94 3.20
C PRO A 11 -16.32 6.07 4.22
N GLY A 12 -16.74 7.28 3.82
CA GLY A 12 -16.70 8.46 4.69
C GLY A 12 -15.29 8.97 4.97
N SER A 13 -14.30 8.57 4.20
CA SER A 13 -12.90 8.94 4.44
C SER A 13 -12.28 9.66 3.24
N ASP A 14 -11.04 10.15 3.47
CA ASP A 14 -10.17 10.72 2.45
C ASP A 14 -9.04 9.75 2.05
N VAL A 15 -9.26 8.44 2.28
CA VAL A 15 -8.25 7.40 2.01
C VAL A 15 -8.80 6.39 1.03
N GLN A 16 -7.99 6.02 0.05
CA GLN A 16 -8.31 4.95 -0.89
C GLN A 16 -7.20 3.92 -0.96
N LEU A 17 -7.57 2.72 -1.36
CA LEU A 17 -6.66 1.63 -1.64
C LEU A 17 -6.59 1.43 -3.16
N ARG A 18 -5.40 1.51 -3.70
CA ARG A 18 -5.11 1.17 -5.10
C ARG A 18 -4.55 -0.23 -5.14
N HIS A 19 -5.19 -1.12 -5.86
CA HIS A 19 -4.84 -2.53 -5.92
C HIS A 19 -4.52 -2.93 -7.36
N ARG A 20 -3.38 -3.60 -7.53
CA ARG A 20 -3.05 -4.26 -8.78
C ARG A 20 -2.30 -5.54 -8.48
N HIS A 21 -2.72 -6.66 -9.08
CA HIS A 21 -1.91 -7.87 -9.04
C HIS A 21 -2.02 -8.64 -10.36
N ILE A 22 -1.02 -9.45 -10.61
CA ILE A 22 -0.93 -10.32 -11.78
C ILE A 22 -0.88 -11.76 -11.28
N GLN A 23 -1.73 -12.60 -11.85
CA GLN A 23 -1.79 -14.02 -11.56
C GLN A 23 -1.44 -14.83 -12.77
N GLU A 24 -0.75 -15.94 -12.55
CA GLU A 24 -0.48 -16.93 -13.57
C GLU A 24 -0.60 -18.32 -12.96
N ARG A 25 -1.46 -19.17 -13.56
CA ARG A 25 -1.72 -20.55 -13.09
C ARG A 25 -2.09 -20.58 -11.60
N GLY A 26 -2.96 -19.65 -11.17
CA GLY A 26 -3.42 -19.60 -9.79
C GLY A 26 -2.44 -19.01 -8.79
N ARG A 27 -1.29 -18.51 -9.23
CA ARG A 27 -0.27 -17.91 -8.35
C ARG A 27 -0.12 -16.42 -8.63
N VAL A 28 0.03 -15.64 -7.58
CA VAL A 28 0.38 -14.22 -7.71
C VAL A 28 1.86 -14.12 -8.09
N ILE A 29 2.13 -13.49 -9.23
CA ILE A 29 3.49 -13.31 -9.74
C ILE A 29 3.98 -11.87 -9.64
N ALA A 30 3.09 -10.94 -9.32
CA ALA A 30 3.43 -9.54 -9.03
C ALA A 30 2.25 -8.87 -8.37
N PHE A 31 2.51 -7.94 -7.45
CA PHE A 31 1.44 -7.12 -6.90
C PHE A 31 1.96 -5.76 -6.42
N THR A 32 1.05 -4.80 -6.42
CA THR A 32 1.21 -3.50 -5.76
C THR A 32 -0.13 -3.16 -5.11
N VAL A 33 -0.14 -2.94 -3.82
CA VAL A 33 -1.29 -2.40 -3.10
C VAL A 33 -0.83 -1.18 -2.32
N GLN A 34 -1.57 -0.07 -2.47
CA GLN A 34 -1.11 1.22 -2.01
C GLN A 34 -2.23 1.99 -1.36
N LEU A 35 -1.99 2.50 -0.14
CA LEU A 35 -2.87 3.47 0.49
C LEU A 35 -2.53 4.86 -0.03
N GLU A 36 -3.56 5.62 -0.37
CA GLU A 36 -3.44 6.99 -0.84
C GLU A 36 -4.35 7.89 -0.04
N LEU A 37 -3.81 9.03 0.38
CA LEU A 37 -4.54 10.05 1.13
C LEU A 37 -4.84 11.22 0.21
N TRP A 38 -6.11 11.66 0.17
CA TRP A 38 -6.46 12.89 -0.54
C TRP A 38 -6.00 14.09 0.28
N ARG A 39 -5.09 14.89 -0.29
CA ARG A 39 -4.51 16.02 0.41
C ARG A 39 -4.01 17.04 -0.59
N ARG A 40 -4.39 18.31 -0.38
CA ARG A 40 -3.94 19.42 -1.23
C ARG A 40 -4.24 19.20 -2.71
N GLY A 41 -5.44 18.66 -3.00
CA GLY A 41 -5.90 18.48 -4.37
C GLY A 41 -5.34 17.28 -5.11
N ALA A 42 -4.70 16.34 -4.41
CA ALA A 42 -4.13 15.15 -5.04
C ALA A 42 -4.18 13.92 -4.13
N TRP A 43 -4.21 12.75 -4.74
CA TRP A 43 -4.02 11.48 -4.03
C TRP A 43 -2.53 11.29 -3.80
N GLN A 44 -2.14 11.15 -2.53
CA GLN A 44 -0.76 11.03 -2.11
C GLN A 44 -0.51 9.65 -1.50
N PRO A 45 0.47 8.87 -2.00
CA PRO A 45 0.80 7.59 -1.40
C PRO A 45 1.33 7.76 0.01
N ILE A 46 0.84 6.93 0.95
CA ILE A 46 1.27 6.97 2.36
C ILE A 46 1.81 5.63 2.84
N ALA A 47 1.44 4.53 2.18
CA ALA A 47 1.96 3.20 2.46
C ALA A 47 1.79 2.33 1.22
N ARG A 48 2.70 1.39 1.02
CA ARG A 48 2.65 0.49 -0.13
C ARG A 48 3.24 -0.86 0.23
N TYR A 49 2.61 -1.91 -0.29
CA TYR A 49 3.20 -3.24 -0.35
C TYR A 49 3.38 -3.59 -1.81
N ASP A 50 4.55 -4.05 -2.20
CA ASP A 50 4.75 -4.52 -3.56
C ASP A 50 5.87 -5.55 -3.67
N THR A 51 6.02 -6.10 -4.88
CA THR A 51 7.00 -7.13 -5.22
C THR A 51 8.09 -6.61 -6.15
N ALA A 52 8.23 -5.29 -6.28
CA ALA A 52 9.31 -4.71 -7.06
C ALA A 52 10.67 -5.17 -6.52
N HIS A 53 11.63 -5.34 -7.41
CA HIS A 53 12.99 -5.81 -7.09
C HIS A 53 13.06 -7.29 -6.70
N GLY A 54 11.99 -8.09 -6.95
CA GLY A 54 12.02 -9.53 -6.78
C GLY A 54 11.76 -10.04 -5.38
N PHE A 55 11.25 -9.21 -4.47
CA PHE A 55 10.85 -9.65 -3.13
C PHE A 55 9.66 -8.85 -2.63
N ALA A 56 8.82 -9.48 -1.79
CA ALA A 56 7.68 -8.79 -1.18
C ALA A 56 8.15 -7.90 -0.04
N HIS A 57 7.73 -6.62 -0.05
CA HIS A 57 8.14 -5.66 0.97
C HIS A 57 7.04 -4.63 1.22
N ARG A 58 7.14 -3.96 2.37
CA ARG A 58 6.33 -2.81 2.69
C ARG A 58 7.17 -1.54 2.59
N ASP A 59 6.65 -0.53 1.91
CA ASP A 59 7.19 0.83 1.90
C ASP A 59 6.33 1.71 2.79
N LEU A 60 6.91 2.29 3.83
CA LEU A 60 6.29 3.32 4.62
C LEU A 60 6.76 4.66 4.08
N LEU A 61 5.82 5.43 3.52
CA LEU A 61 6.16 6.70 2.90
C LEU A 61 5.99 7.83 3.92
N HIS A 62 7.04 8.62 4.08
CA HIS A 62 7.08 9.74 5.01
C HIS A 62 6.71 11.05 4.32
N ALA A 63 6.19 12.00 5.09
CA ALA A 63 5.77 13.29 4.57
C ALA A 63 6.92 14.10 3.97
N ASP A 64 8.15 13.85 4.42
CA ASP A 64 9.36 14.51 3.91
C ASP A 64 9.94 13.83 2.66
N GLY A 65 9.30 12.79 2.15
CA GLY A 65 9.76 12.05 0.97
C GLY A 65 10.61 10.84 1.25
N ARG A 66 11.01 10.58 2.51
CA ARG A 66 11.73 9.36 2.84
C ARG A 66 10.84 8.14 2.68
N VAL A 67 11.43 7.02 2.34
CA VAL A 67 10.74 5.73 2.21
C VAL A 67 11.46 4.70 3.07
N GLU A 68 10.73 4.09 4.00
CA GLU A 68 11.25 2.97 4.79
C GLU A 68 10.78 1.66 4.17
N LYS A 69 11.72 0.87 3.68
CA LYS A 69 11.46 -0.43 3.07
C LYS A 69 11.67 -1.55 4.08
N THR A 70 10.65 -2.37 4.28
CA THR A 70 10.69 -3.52 5.19
C THR A 70 10.41 -4.80 4.40
N PRO A 71 11.37 -5.71 4.24
CA PRO A 71 11.11 -7.01 3.63
C PRO A 71 10.14 -7.82 4.47
N LEU A 72 9.22 -8.56 3.83
CA LEU A 72 8.26 -9.39 4.55
C LEU A 72 8.80 -10.78 4.91
N GLY A 73 9.84 -11.23 4.20
CA GLY A 73 10.39 -12.56 4.43
C GLY A 73 9.47 -13.69 3.96
N LEU A 74 8.50 -13.40 3.10
CA LEU A 74 7.56 -14.38 2.57
C LEU A 74 7.90 -14.68 1.12
N ALA A 75 8.16 -15.97 0.83
CA ALA A 75 8.44 -16.43 -0.53
C ALA A 75 7.15 -16.61 -1.34
N ASP A 76 6.04 -16.93 -0.69
CA ASP A 76 4.74 -17.08 -1.33
C ASP A 76 4.07 -15.70 -1.45
N TRP A 77 4.03 -15.17 -2.65
CA TRP A 77 3.48 -13.83 -2.90
C TRP A 77 1.95 -13.78 -2.80
N SER A 78 1.27 -14.91 -2.93
CA SER A 78 -0.18 -14.97 -2.63
C SER A 78 -0.43 -14.73 -1.15
N GLN A 79 0.38 -15.33 -0.26
CA GLN A 79 0.32 -15.06 1.17
C GLN A 79 0.69 -13.61 1.49
N ALA A 80 1.73 -13.10 0.84
CA ALA A 80 2.18 -11.72 1.04
C ALA A 80 1.09 -10.73 0.64
N LEU A 81 0.40 -10.95 -0.47
CA LEU A 81 -0.72 -10.12 -0.89
C LEU A 81 -1.86 -10.15 0.13
N GLY A 82 -2.22 -11.34 0.63
CA GLY A 82 -3.24 -11.48 1.66
C GLY A 82 -2.90 -10.70 2.92
N LEU A 83 -1.66 -10.82 3.40
CA LEU A 83 -1.17 -10.08 4.56
C LEU A 83 -1.24 -8.57 4.32
N ALA A 84 -0.81 -8.12 3.14
CA ALA A 84 -0.82 -6.71 2.79
C ALA A 84 -2.24 -6.13 2.80
N LEU A 85 -3.20 -6.83 2.20
CA LEU A 85 -4.59 -6.39 2.16
C LEU A 85 -5.21 -6.36 3.56
N ASP A 86 -4.95 -7.39 4.37
CA ASP A 86 -5.46 -7.45 5.75
C ASP A 86 -4.92 -6.28 6.58
N ASP A 87 -3.63 -6.00 6.47
CA ASP A 87 -3.02 -4.89 7.20
C ASP A 87 -3.60 -3.54 6.78
N LEU A 88 -3.59 -3.26 5.47
CA LEU A 88 -4.02 -1.95 4.98
C LEU A 88 -5.51 -1.70 5.24
N LYS A 89 -6.35 -2.73 5.09
CA LYS A 89 -7.79 -2.60 5.35
C LYS A 89 -8.11 -2.43 6.84
N ALA A 90 -7.36 -3.09 7.72
CA ALA A 90 -7.57 -2.99 9.15
C ALA A 90 -6.93 -1.74 9.75
N ASN A 91 -5.81 -1.29 9.22
CA ASN A 91 -4.95 -0.28 9.85
C ASN A 91 -4.80 1.02 9.07
N TRP A 92 -5.61 1.26 8.03
CA TRP A 92 -5.51 2.49 7.27
C TRP A 92 -5.66 3.76 8.14
N PRO A 93 -6.48 3.78 9.22
CA PRO A 93 -6.54 4.97 10.08
C PRO A 93 -5.21 5.28 10.77
N TRP A 94 -4.47 4.26 11.17
CA TRP A 94 -3.14 4.44 11.77
C TRP A 94 -2.15 5.01 10.75
N TYR A 95 -2.13 4.47 9.52
CA TYR A 95 -1.25 4.98 8.46
C TYR A 95 -1.57 6.45 8.14
N ARG A 96 -2.86 6.77 8.06
CA ARG A 96 -3.32 8.13 7.81
C ARG A 96 -2.87 9.09 8.91
N GLU A 97 -3.14 8.74 10.16
CA GLU A 97 -2.81 9.59 11.30
C GLU A 97 -1.31 9.82 11.42
N ARG A 98 -0.53 8.78 11.27
CA ARG A 98 0.93 8.88 11.28
C ARG A 98 1.44 9.87 10.23
N PHE A 99 0.97 9.73 9.00
CA PHE A 99 1.39 10.61 7.90
C PHE A 99 1.00 12.07 8.19
N LEU A 100 -0.22 12.30 8.65
CA LEU A 100 -0.69 13.66 8.94
C LEU A 100 0.07 14.32 10.08
N LYS A 101 0.48 13.57 11.10
CA LYS A 101 1.32 14.08 12.18
C LYS A 101 2.68 14.53 11.67
N GLU A 102 3.29 13.76 10.79
CA GLU A 102 4.55 14.15 10.15
C GLU A 102 4.38 15.38 9.27
N ALA A 103 3.32 15.42 8.47
CA ALA A 103 3.04 16.55 7.57
C ALA A 103 2.86 17.84 8.33
N LYS A 104 2.24 17.82 9.53
CA LYS A 104 2.06 18.98 10.36
C LYS A 104 3.38 19.54 10.88
N ARG A 105 4.38 18.67 11.13
CA ARG A 105 5.70 19.12 11.61
C ARG A 105 6.49 19.83 10.53
N ASP A 106 6.22 19.50 9.26
CA ASP A 106 6.93 20.06 8.11
C ASP A 106 6.25 21.30 7.55
N ASP A 107 5.07 21.63 8.02
CA ASP A 107 4.29 22.81 7.57
C ASP A 107 4.69 24.09 8.31
#